data_0b7df3cf52bca499caa6f956913b0700
#
_entry.id   0b7df3cf52bca499caa6f956913b0700
#
_cell.length_a   1.000
_cell.length_b   1.000
_cell.length_c   1.000
_cell.angle_alpha   90.00
_cell.angle_beta   90.00
_cell.angle_gamma   90.00
#
_symmetry.space_group_name_H-M   'P 1'
#
loop_
_entity.id
_entity.type
_entity.pdbx_description
1 polymer ?
#
loop_
_entity_poly.entity_id
_entity_poly.type
_entity_poly.pdbx_seq_one_letter_code
_entity_poly.pdbx_strand_id
1 'polypeptide(L)'
;MPYVVGAIAAVLLAIFALFTHRKRSRPGARMIVQPGYAVAPTPKMLEAERQDHEEVMRLLEAAIRSSGFFRAEAIPLLLSKLRNGWEPFARVDTKMAFGGDEFLSIQEKRVLGLNTRMKYSKAFIGYFDPSCLETIEPKSVLENMHLSACHRVARKRDLVEFKSLGVRQVRIVPVGDARDCGKIKRFKKVHDINEVPELPLPGCTAPYCRCLYEPIIPK
;
A
#
# COMPACT_ATOMS: atom_id res chain seq x y z
N MET A 1 -11.69 -49.75 26.09
CA MET A 1 -10.63 -48.90 25.51
C MET A 1 -11.11 -47.51 25.10
N PRO A 2 -11.68 -46.68 25.99
CA PRO A 2 -12.12 -45.30 25.63
C PRO A 2 -11.06 -44.20 25.86
N TYR A 3 -9.96 -44.48 26.53
CA TYR A 3 -8.99 -43.41 26.92
C TYR A 3 -7.99 -43.04 25.84
N VAL A 4 -7.79 -43.87 24.81
CA VAL A 4 -6.80 -43.63 23.74
C VAL A 4 -7.33 -42.62 22.72
N VAL A 5 -8.65 -42.59 22.46
CA VAL A 5 -9.27 -41.71 21.49
C VAL A 5 -9.26 -40.24 21.99
N GLY A 6 -9.42 -40.02 23.30
CA GLY A 6 -9.39 -38.68 23.91
C GLY A 6 -8.01 -38.02 23.86
N ALA A 7 -6.94 -38.78 24.02
CA ALA A 7 -5.59 -38.27 23.99
C ALA A 7 -5.16 -37.80 22.59
N ILE A 8 -5.56 -38.49 21.54
CA ILE A 8 -5.25 -38.12 20.15
C ILE A 8 -5.98 -36.87 19.74
N ALA A 9 -7.25 -36.71 20.15
CA ALA A 9 -8.02 -35.48 19.86
C ALA A 9 -7.43 -34.23 20.54
N ALA A 10 -6.94 -34.36 21.78
CA ALA A 10 -6.31 -33.26 22.51
C ALA A 10 -4.98 -32.84 21.88
N VAL A 11 -4.17 -33.78 21.39
CA VAL A 11 -2.91 -33.47 20.70
C VAL A 11 -3.17 -32.79 19.35
N LEU A 12 -4.16 -33.23 18.59
CA LEU A 12 -4.51 -32.62 17.31
C LEU A 12 -5.05 -31.21 17.50
N LEU A 13 -5.84 -30.93 18.54
CA LEU A 13 -6.32 -29.58 18.88
C LEU A 13 -5.17 -28.68 19.32
N ALA A 14 -4.20 -29.17 20.09
CA ALA A 14 -3.01 -28.42 20.48
C ALA A 14 -2.12 -28.08 19.28
N ILE A 15 -1.94 -29.01 18.35
CA ILE A 15 -1.19 -28.79 17.11
C ILE A 15 -1.92 -27.78 16.22
N PHE A 16 -3.25 -27.88 16.10
CA PHE A 16 -4.05 -26.93 15.33
C PHE A 16 -4.01 -25.51 15.94
N ALA A 17 -4.06 -25.38 17.27
CA ALA A 17 -3.92 -24.11 17.98
C ALA A 17 -2.52 -23.50 17.78
N LEU A 18 -1.46 -24.30 17.79
CA LEU A 18 -0.09 -23.86 17.50
C LEU A 18 0.08 -23.43 16.04
N PHE A 19 -0.56 -24.10 15.08
CA PHE A 19 -0.52 -23.71 13.67
C PHE A 19 -1.34 -22.44 13.38
N THR A 20 -2.47 -22.23 14.04
CA THR A 20 -3.29 -21.03 13.89
C THR A 20 -2.65 -19.81 14.55
N HIS A 21 -1.95 -20.01 15.69
CA HIS A 21 -1.19 -18.94 16.35
C HIS A 21 0.06 -18.52 15.54
N ARG A 22 0.69 -19.44 14.80
CA ARG A 22 1.89 -19.15 14.01
C ARG A 22 1.59 -18.38 12.69
N LYS A 23 0.33 -18.33 12.24
CA LYS A 23 -0.09 -17.55 11.06
C LYS A 23 -0.38 -16.08 11.33
N ARG A 24 -0.35 -15.63 12.60
CA ARG A 24 -0.80 -14.27 12.98
C ARG A 24 0.27 -13.27 13.40
N SER A 25 1.53 -13.58 13.26
CA SER A 25 2.58 -12.61 13.62
C SER A 25 3.62 -12.48 12.53
N ARG A 26 3.29 -11.71 11.48
CA ARG A 26 4.30 -10.97 10.73
C ARG A 26 4.28 -9.54 11.24
N PRO A 27 5.38 -9.03 11.80
CA PRO A 27 5.49 -7.64 12.18
C PRO A 27 5.72 -6.80 10.91
N GLY A 28 4.67 -6.38 10.24
CA GLY A 28 4.70 -5.04 9.74
C GLY A 28 4.68 -4.19 10.99
N ALA A 29 5.64 -3.32 11.19
CA ALA A 29 5.72 -2.48 12.37
C ALA A 29 4.48 -1.57 12.49
N ARG A 30 3.35 -2.18 12.81
CA ARG A 30 2.27 -1.48 13.47
C ARG A 30 2.73 -1.35 14.92
N MET A 31 3.05 -0.15 15.35
CA MET A 31 2.93 0.17 16.76
C MET A 31 1.53 -0.32 17.19
N ILE A 32 1.49 -1.48 17.87
CA ILE A 32 0.26 -1.92 18.57
C ILE A 32 0.18 -0.94 19.72
N VAL A 33 -0.50 0.18 19.50
CA VAL A 33 -0.94 1.05 20.59
C VAL A 33 -1.91 0.20 21.40
N GLN A 34 -1.43 -0.33 22.52
CA GLN A 34 -2.32 -0.96 23.48
C GLN A 34 -3.38 0.09 23.90
N PRO A 35 -4.67 -0.28 23.99
CA PRO A 35 -5.68 0.66 24.45
C PRO A 35 -5.29 1.12 25.87
N GLY A 36 -4.86 2.35 26.01
CA GLY A 36 -4.50 2.95 27.29
C GLY A 36 -3.30 3.89 27.32
N TYR A 37 -2.40 3.84 26.34
CA TYR A 37 -1.23 4.72 26.27
C TYR A 37 -1.07 5.33 24.87
N ALA A 38 -2.00 6.20 24.49
CA ALA A 38 -1.76 7.08 23.35
C ALA A 38 -0.78 8.17 23.81
N VAL A 39 0.51 7.92 23.64
CA VAL A 39 1.51 8.98 23.78
C VAL A 39 1.24 10.00 22.68
N ALA A 40 0.98 11.25 23.05
CA ALA A 40 0.79 12.31 22.07
C ALA A 40 2.03 12.39 21.17
N PRO A 41 1.84 12.51 19.84
CA PRO A 41 2.97 12.55 18.93
C PRO A 41 3.85 13.77 19.23
N THR A 42 5.17 13.55 19.23
CA THR A 42 6.12 14.64 19.44
C THR A 42 6.16 15.56 18.21
N PRO A 43 6.58 16.85 18.37
CA PRO A 43 6.74 17.75 17.23
C PRO A 43 7.66 17.19 16.14
N LYS A 44 8.70 16.43 16.52
CA LYS A 44 9.59 15.75 15.57
C LYS A 44 8.88 14.65 14.78
N MET A 45 8.00 13.88 15.43
CA MET A 45 7.20 12.85 14.74
C MET A 45 6.22 13.47 13.75
N LEU A 46 5.57 14.57 14.15
CA LEU A 46 4.64 15.29 13.27
C LEU A 46 5.35 15.87 12.05
N GLU A 47 6.54 16.43 12.25
CA GLU A 47 7.35 16.97 11.15
C GLU A 47 7.83 15.87 10.19
N ALA A 48 8.27 14.72 10.71
CA ALA A 48 8.65 13.58 9.87
C ALA A 48 7.46 13.05 9.06
N GLU A 49 6.29 12.98 9.67
CA GLU A 49 5.05 12.55 8.99
C GLU A 49 4.62 13.56 7.90
N ARG A 50 4.78 14.85 8.15
CA ARG A 50 4.53 15.90 7.16
C ARG A 50 5.46 15.75 5.95
N GLN A 51 6.75 15.51 6.19
CA GLN A 51 7.74 15.29 5.12
C GLN A 51 7.43 14.03 4.31
N ASP A 52 7.07 12.94 4.97
CA ASP A 52 6.65 11.70 4.32
C ASP A 52 5.42 11.94 3.43
N HIS A 53 4.43 12.68 3.94
CA HIS A 53 3.24 13.03 3.17
C HIS A 53 3.56 13.88 1.93
N GLU A 54 4.39 14.91 2.08
CA GLU A 54 4.82 15.75 0.94
C GLU A 54 5.53 14.92 -0.14
N GLU A 55 6.39 13.99 0.27
CA GLU A 55 7.07 13.09 -0.68
C GLU A 55 6.09 12.11 -1.35
N VAL A 56 5.11 11.57 -0.61
CA VAL A 56 4.02 10.76 -1.19
C VAL A 56 3.26 11.57 -2.24
N MET A 57 2.88 12.80 -1.92
CA MET A 57 2.14 13.66 -2.86
C MET A 57 2.98 14.02 -4.10
N ARG A 58 4.28 14.27 -3.93
CA ARG A 58 5.20 14.51 -5.06
C ARG A 58 5.30 13.30 -5.99
N LEU A 59 5.44 12.09 -5.42
CA LEU A 59 5.49 10.84 -6.20
C LEU A 59 4.16 10.52 -6.88
N LEU A 60 3.05 10.77 -6.19
CA LEU A 60 1.71 10.58 -6.73
C LEU A 60 1.43 11.55 -7.89
N GLU A 61 1.78 12.83 -7.74
CA GLU A 61 1.67 13.83 -8.80
C GLU A 61 2.47 13.41 -10.03
N ALA A 62 3.72 12.97 -9.85
CA ALA A 62 4.55 12.51 -10.96
C ALA A 62 3.91 11.29 -11.68
N ALA A 63 3.35 10.34 -10.92
CA ALA A 63 2.67 9.17 -11.48
C ALA A 63 1.40 9.58 -12.25
N ILE A 64 0.58 10.49 -11.70
CA ILE A 64 -0.63 11.00 -12.36
C ILE A 64 -0.28 11.67 -13.68
N ARG A 65 0.71 12.60 -13.68
CA ARG A 65 1.11 13.34 -14.87
C ARG A 65 1.70 12.44 -15.97
N SER A 66 2.48 11.43 -15.59
CA SER A 66 3.14 10.52 -16.55
C SER A 66 2.24 9.42 -17.09
N SER A 67 1.09 9.17 -16.47
CA SER A 67 0.21 8.04 -16.82
C SER A 67 -0.54 8.21 -18.14
N GLY A 68 -0.84 9.45 -18.53
CA GLY A 68 -1.73 9.75 -19.66
C GLY A 68 -3.22 9.45 -19.40
N PHE A 69 -3.61 9.04 -18.19
CA PHE A 69 -5.01 8.70 -17.87
C PHE A 69 -5.86 9.90 -17.47
N PHE A 70 -5.22 11.00 -17.09
CA PHE A 70 -5.90 12.16 -16.52
C PHE A 70 -5.84 13.36 -17.47
N ARG A 71 -6.91 14.15 -17.50
CA ARG A 71 -6.93 15.42 -18.18
C ARG A 71 -5.97 16.39 -17.53
N ALA A 72 -5.08 17.00 -18.30
CA ALA A 72 -4.04 17.88 -17.79
C ALA A 72 -4.60 19.04 -16.94
N GLU A 73 -5.71 19.62 -17.39
CA GLU A 73 -6.41 20.71 -16.72
C GLU A 73 -7.10 20.30 -15.40
N ALA A 74 -7.42 19.01 -15.24
CA ALA A 74 -8.08 18.50 -14.05
C ALA A 74 -7.10 18.07 -12.94
N ILE A 75 -5.82 17.85 -13.27
CA ILE A 75 -4.80 17.38 -12.32
C ILE A 75 -4.66 18.32 -11.11
N PRO A 76 -4.57 19.66 -11.25
CA PRO A 76 -4.42 20.53 -10.08
C PRO A 76 -5.57 20.40 -9.07
N LEU A 77 -6.80 20.28 -9.56
CA LEU A 77 -7.98 20.13 -8.70
C LEU A 77 -7.98 18.75 -8.00
N LEU A 78 -7.64 17.68 -8.71
CA LEU A 78 -7.51 16.34 -8.13
C LEU A 78 -6.48 16.33 -7.00
N LEU A 79 -5.29 16.88 -7.25
CA LEU A 79 -4.21 16.95 -6.25
C LEU A 79 -4.59 17.81 -5.04
N SER A 80 -5.29 18.92 -5.24
CA SER A 80 -5.81 19.73 -4.14
C SER A 80 -6.76 18.94 -3.24
N LYS A 81 -7.69 18.17 -3.82
CA LYS A 81 -8.60 17.31 -3.03
C LYS A 81 -7.87 16.23 -2.25
N LEU A 82 -6.85 15.63 -2.84
CA LEU A 82 -6.04 14.59 -2.16
C LEU A 82 -5.23 15.18 -1.00
N ARG A 83 -4.73 16.41 -1.14
CA ARG A 83 -4.01 17.12 -0.05
C ARG A 83 -4.92 17.55 1.09
N ASN A 84 -6.12 18.02 0.79
CA ASN A 84 -7.04 18.55 1.81
C ASN A 84 -7.61 17.48 2.75
N GLY A 85 -7.53 16.22 2.40
CA GLY A 85 -7.94 15.09 3.22
C GLY A 85 -6.85 14.51 4.11
N TRP A 86 -5.67 15.17 4.19
CA TRP A 86 -4.58 14.65 5.00
C TRP A 86 -4.74 14.98 6.48
N GLU A 87 -4.65 13.96 7.30
CA GLU A 87 -4.52 14.05 8.76
C GLU A 87 -3.25 13.30 9.18
N PRO A 88 -2.50 13.81 10.19
CA PRO A 88 -1.32 13.12 10.72
C PRO A 88 -1.65 11.67 11.12
N PHE A 89 -0.81 10.71 10.66
CA PHE A 89 -0.96 9.28 10.92
C PHE A 89 -2.22 8.61 10.34
N ALA A 90 -3.08 9.37 9.68
CA ALA A 90 -4.19 8.82 8.90
C ALA A 90 -3.70 8.37 7.52
N ARG A 91 -4.31 7.32 6.98
CA ARG A 91 -4.12 6.98 5.56
C ARG A 91 -4.77 8.06 4.73
N VAL A 92 -4.06 8.57 3.71
CA VAL A 92 -4.70 9.42 2.69
C VAL A 92 -5.92 8.69 2.16
N ASP A 93 -7.08 9.26 2.41
CA ASP A 93 -8.32 8.67 1.93
C ASP A 93 -8.57 9.10 0.49
N THR A 94 -8.18 8.24 -0.46
CA THR A 94 -8.48 8.46 -1.88
C THR A 94 -9.98 8.62 -2.15
N LYS A 95 -10.84 8.20 -1.21
CA LYS A 95 -12.30 8.40 -1.31
C LYS A 95 -12.70 9.86 -1.31
N MET A 96 -11.89 10.76 -0.76
CA MET A 96 -12.12 12.21 -0.88
C MET A 96 -12.13 12.66 -2.34
N ALA A 97 -11.28 12.06 -3.19
CA ALA A 97 -11.30 12.32 -4.63
C ALA A 97 -12.51 11.69 -5.34
N PHE A 98 -13.07 10.60 -4.78
CA PHE A 98 -14.22 9.89 -5.38
C PHE A 98 -15.56 10.56 -5.07
N GLY A 99 -15.58 11.50 -4.11
CA GLY A 99 -16.77 12.18 -3.64
C GLY A 99 -17.39 13.10 -4.70
N GLY A 100 -18.67 13.42 -4.49
CA GLY A 100 -19.47 14.31 -5.31
C GLY A 100 -20.94 13.99 -5.11
N ASP A 101 -21.80 14.99 -5.32
CA ASP A 101 -23.23 14.88 -5.05
C ASP A 101 -23.99 14.23 -6.22
N GLU A 102 -23.40 14.25 -7.40
CA GLU A 102 -24.00 13.72 -8.63
C GLU A 102 -23.27 12.47 -9.10
N PHE A 103 -24.01 11.38 -9.27
CA PHE A 103 -23.46 10.08 -9.69
C PHE A 103 -23.89 9.74 -11.11
N LEU A 104 -23.01 9.01 -11.82
CA LEU A 104 -23.32 8.48 -13.13
C LEU A 104 -24.47 7.46 -13.05
N SER A 105 -25.45 7.60 -13.93
CA SER A 105 -26.47 6.60 -14.19
C SER A 105 -25.88 5.33 -14.81
N ILE A 106 -26.64 4.24 -14.81
CA ILE A 106 -26.23 2.98 -15.46
C ILE A 106 -25.98 3.20 -16.96
N GLN A 107 -26.80 4.03 -17.61
CA GLN A 107 -26.65 4.32 -19.03
C GLN A 107 -25.37 5.10 -19.33
N GLU A 108 -25.08 6.16 -18.57
CA GLU A 108 -23.82 6.93 -18.71
C GLU A 108 -22.59 6.04 -18.50
N LYS A 109 -22.63 5.15 -17.50
CA LYS A 109 -21.54 4.18 -17.28
C LYS A 109 -21.33 3.23 -18.45
N ARG A 110 -22.42 2.75 -19.07
CA ARG A 110 -22.32 1.89 -20.27
C ARG A 110 -21.70 2.62 -21.45
N VAL A 111 -22.11 3.86 -21.69
CA VAL A 111 -21.55 4.71 -22.76
C VAL A 111 -20.06 4.95 -22.56
N LEU A 112 -19.61 5.10 -21.30
CA LEU A 112 -18.20 5.33 -20.94
C LEU A 112 -17.39 4.02 -20.77
N GLY A 113 -17.96 2.84 -21.03
CA GLY A 113 -17.28 1.56 -20.83
C GLY A 113 -17.01 1.19 -19.37
N LEU A 114 -17.63 1.90 -18.41
CA LEU A 114 -17.38 1.74 -16.99
C LEU A 114 -18.16 0.57 -16.38
N ASN A 115 -17.62 -0.02 -15.31
CA ASN A 115 -18.31 -1.05 -14.55
C ASN A 115 -19.61 -0.52 -13.95
N THR A 116 -20.76 -1.03 -14.42
CA THR A 116 -22.08 -0.56 -14.01
C THR A 116 -22.43 -0.85 -12.56
N ARG A 117 -21.74 -1.81 -11.91
CA ARG A 117 -21.91 -2.16 -10.49
C ARG A 117 -21.20 -1.18 -9.54
N MET A 118 -20.20 -0.47 -10.06
CA MET A 118 -19.44 0.50 -9.26
C MET A 118 -20.17 1.84 -9.21
N LYS A 119 -19.98 2.56 -8.10
CA LYS A 119 -20.55 3.90 -7.90
C LYS A 119 -19.46 4.93 -8.22
N TYR A 120 -19.70 5.77 -9.23
CA TYR A 120 -18.81 6.85 -9.64
C TYR A 120 -19.54 8.19 -9.60
N SER A 121 -18.93 9.20 -8.99
CA SER A 121 -19.40 10.57 -9.13
C SER A 121 -18.98 11.13 -10.48
N LYS A 122 -19.80 12.04 -11.06
CA LYS A 122 -19.46 12.76 -12.30
C LYS A 122 -18.18 13.56 -12.13
N ALA A 123 -18.01 14.22 -10.97
CA ALA A 123 -16.81 14.97 -10.64
C ALA A 123 -15.56 14.09 -10.68
N PHE A 124 -15.60 12.87 -10.13
CA PHE A 124 -14.45 11.97 -10.14
C PHE A 124 -14.08 11.50 -11.55
N ILE A 125 -15.08 11.07 -12.33
CA ILE A 125 -14.84 10.65 -13.72
C ILE A 125 -14.36 11.83 -14.58
N GLY A 126 -14.79 13.04 -14.28
CA GLY A 126 -14.33 14.25 -14.95
C GLY A 126 -12.82 14.52 -14.86
N TYR A 127 -12.09 13.87 -13.94
CA TYR A 127 -10.62 13.97 -13.88
C TYR A 127 -9.92 13.15 -14.97
N PHE A 128 -10.58 12.13 -15.52
CA PHE A 128 -9.97 11.20 -16.47
C PHE A 128 -10.17 11.63 -17.91
N ASP A 129 -9.22 11.26 -18.76
CA ASP A 129 -9.42 11.33 -20.20
C ASP A 129 -10.46 10.30 -20.63
N PRO A 130 -11.54 10.70 -21.34
CA PRO A 130 -12.57 9.78 -21.77
C PRO A 130 -12.06 8.61 -22.61
N SER A 131 -10.98 8.83 -23.39
CA SER A 131 -10.41 7.82 -24.27
C SER A 131 -9.82 6.60 -23.57
N CYS A 132 -9.48 6.74 -22.27
CA CYS A 132 -8.90 5.65 -21.49
C CYS A 132 -9.92 4.88 -20.63
N LEU A 133 -11.14 5.41 -20.44
CA LEU A 133 -12.10 4.87 -19.48
C LEU A 133 -12.54 3.43 -19.77
N GLU A 134 -12.58 3.02 -21.03
CA GLU A 134 -12.91 1.63 -21.42
C GLU A 134 -11.81 0.62 -21.02
N THR A 135 -10.57 1.09 -20.88
CA THR A 135 -9.39 0.23 -20.65
C THR A 135 -8.94 0.17 -19.20
N ILE A 136 -9.44 1.08 -18.35
CA ILE A 136 -9.01 1.19 -16.95
C ILE A 136 -10.20 1.07 -15.99
N GLU A 137 -9.90 0.73 -14.74
CA GLU A 137 -10.83 0.92 -13.63
C GLU A 137 -10.36 2.16 -12.84
N PRO A 138 -11.09 3.31 -12.94
CA PRO A 138 -10.60 4.61 -12.46
C PRO A 138 -10.22 4.65 -10.99
N LYS A 139 -11.01 4.00 -10.09
CA LYS A 139 -10.70 3.96 -8.66
C LYS A 139 -9.44 3.17 -8.39
N SER A 140 -9.31 1.99 -9.00
CA SER A 140 -8.14 1.13 -8.84
C SER A 140 -6.86 1.80 -9.37
N VAL A 141 -6.96 2.53 -10.48
CA VAL A 141 -5.81 3.29 -11.02
C VAL A 141 -5.30 4.29 -10.00
N LEU A 142 -6.17 5.16 -9.47
CA LEU A 142 -5.76 6.16 -8.50
C LEU A 142 -5.27 5.54 -7.19
N GLU A 143 -5.97 4.52 -6.67
CA GLU A 143 -5.56 3.78 -5.47
C GLU A 143 -4.20 3.10 -5.64
N ASN A 144 -3.94 2.46 -6.79
CA ASN A 144 -2.67 1.80 -7.06
C ASN A 144 -1.51 2.79 -7.16
N MET A 145 -1.72 3.95 -7.79
CA MET A 145 -0.72 5.02 -7.84
C MET A 145 -0.40 5.55 -6.43
N HIS A 146 -1.43 5.82 -5.64
CA HIS A 146 -1.28 6.28 -4.26
C HIS A 146 -0.55 5.24 -3.40
N LEU A 147 -0.97 3.97 -3.43
CA LEU A 147 -0.32 2.89 -2.69
C LEU A 147 1.14 2.68 -3.14
N SER A 148 1.43 2.84 -4.43
CA SER A 148 2.80 2.78 -4.95
C SER A 148 3.67 3.88 -4.34
N ALA A 149 3.17 5.11 -4.28
CA ALA A 149 3.86 6.24 -3.66
C ALA A 149 4.10 6.01 -2.16
N CYS A 150 3.06 5.61 -1.41
CA CYS A 150 3.16 5.30 0.02
C CYS A 150 4.20 4.20 0.31
N HIS A 151 4.19 3.12 -0.46
CA HIS A 151 5.15 2.04 -0.27
C HIS A 151 6.59 2.46 -0.61
N ARG A 152 6.79 3.38 -1.58
CA ARG A 152 8.13 3.91 -1.86
C ARG A 152 8.67 4.72 -0.70
N VAL A 153 7.87 5.63 -0.14
CA VAL A 153 8.26 6.46 1.01
C VAL A 153 8.53 5.59 2.24
N ALA A 154 7.63 4.66 2.57
CA ALA A 154 7.79 3.77 3.70
C ALA A 154 9.10 2.96 3.61
N ARG A 155 9.41 2.37 2.44
CA ARG A 155 10.65 1.61 2.24
C ARG A 155 11.91 2.47 2.36
N LYS A 156 11.86 3.71 1.87
CA LYS A 156 12.97 4.65 2.04
C LYS A 156 13.22 4.97 3.51
N ARG A 157 12.16 5.20 4.27
CA ARG A 157 12.21 5.40 5.72
C ARG A 157 12.75 4.18 6.44
N ASP A 158 12.27 2.97 6.11
CA ASP A 158 12.73 1.72 6.71
C ASP A 158 14.26 1.54 6.51
N LEU A 159 14.79 1.83 5.31
CA LEU A 159 16.25 1.76 5.07
C LEU A 159 17.03 2.77 5.88
N VAL A 160 16.53 3.98 6.06
CA VAL A 160 17.15 5.01 6.91
C VAL A 160 17.16 4.55 8.36
N GLU A 161 16.05 4.01 8.85
CA GLU A 161 15.94 3.48 10.21
C GLU A 161 16.87 2.30 10.42
N PHE A 162 16.91 1.32 9.51
CA PHE A 162 17.81 0.17 9.60
C PHE A 162 19.29 0.60 9.65
N LYS A 163 19.69 1.59 8.83
CA LYS A 163 21.03 2.16 8.88
C LYS A 163 21.36 2.78 10.24
N SER A 164 20.40 3.53 10.81
CA SER A 164 20.59 4.16 12.13
C SER A 164 20.73 3.13 13.26
N LEU A 165 20.14 1.95 13.09
CA LEU A 165 20.25 0.81 14.00
C LEU A 165 21.50 -0.08 13.76
N GLY A 166 22.38 0.31 12.81
CA GLY A 166 23.61 -0.43 12.50
C GLY A 166 23.41 -1.69 11.65
N VAL A 167 22.22 -1.87 11.03
CA VAL A 167 21.98 -2.96 10.09
C VAL A 167 22.85 -2.77 8.85
N ARG A 168 23.63 -3.80 8.50
CA ARG A 168 24.51 -3.79 7.32
C ARG A 168 23.94 -4.50 6.11
N GLN A 169 23.06 -5.46 6.34
CA GLN A 169 22.52 -6.30 5.29
C GLN A 169 20.99 -6.38 5.35
N VAL A 170 20.37 -6.38 4.17
CA VAL A 170 18.92 -6.52 4.01
C VAL A 170 18.61 -7.56 2.94
N ARG A 171 17.43 -8.14 3.03
CA ARG A 171 16.85 -9.01 2.01
C ARG A 171 15.55 -8.41 1.51
N ILE A 172 15.28 -8.51 0.20
CA ILE A 172 13.99 -8.15 -0.36
C ILE A 172 13.04 -9.34 -0.22
N VAL A 173 11.90 -9.11 0.43
CA VAL A 173 10.91 -10.16 0.70
C VAL A 173 9.55 -9.81 0.11
N PRO A 174 8.83 -10.79 -0.45
CA PRO A 174 7.44 -10.64 -0.85
C PRO A 174 6.51 -10.60 0.36
N VAL A 175 5.29 -10.10 0.18
CA VAL A 175 4.24 -10.21 1.20
C VAL A 175 3.81 -11.67 1.39
N GLY A 176 3.91 -12.50 0.35
CA GLY A 176 3.65 -13.93 0.38
C GLY A 176 2.21 -14.29 0.03
N ASP A 177 1.56 -13.51 -0.80
CA ASP A 177 0.22 -13.81 -1.32
C ASP A 177 0.21 -13.94 -2.87
N ALA A 178 -0.98 -14.21 -3.44
CA ALA A 178 -1.15 -14.43 -4.87
C ALA A 178 -0.87 -13.19 -5.74
N ARG A 179 -0.87 -11.98 -5.14
CA ARG A 179 -0.63 -10.71 -5.83
C ARG A 179 0.84 -10.32 -5.90
N ASP A 180 1.74 -11.13 -5.35
CA ASP A 180 3.18 -10.92 -5.48
C ASP A 180 3.63 -11.13 -6.94
N CYS A 181 4.48 -10.24 -7.45
CA CYS A 181 4.98 -10.39 -8.80
C CYS A 181 5.89 -11.63 -8.93
N GLY A 182 5.87 -12.26 -10.10
CA GLY A 182 6.62 -13.49 -10.34
C GLY A 182 8.15 -13.35 -10.20
N LYS A 183 8.68 -12.13 -10.39
CA LYS A 183 10.11 -11.82 -10.20
C LYS A 183 10.57 -12.02 -8.78
N ILE A 184 9.80 -11.47 -7.82
CA ILE A 184 10.23 -11.47 -6.42
C ILE A 184 10.23 -12.86 -5.80
N LYS A 185 9.38 -13.76 -6.27
CA LYS A 185 9.33 -15.16 -5.79
C LYS A 185 10.66 -15.89 -5.97
N ARG A 186 11.46 -15.47 -6.97
CA ARG A 186 12.78 -16.02 -7.29
C ARG A 186 13.94 -15.19 -6.72
N PHE A 187 13.65 -14.03 -6.15
CA PHE A 187 14.66 -13.09 -5.69
C PHE A 187 14.96 -13.32 -4.21
N LYS A 188 16.01 -14.08 -3.93
CA LYS A 188 16.41 -14.46 -2.56
C LYS A 188 17.76 -13.87 -2.13
N LYS A 189 18.27 -12.90 -2.87
CA LYS A 189 19.60 -12.33 -2.63
C LYS A 189 19.60 -11.44 -1.38
N VAL A 190 20.65 -11.58 -0.57
CA VAL A 190 21.01 -10.63 0.49
C VAL A 190 21.87 -9.53 -0.13
N HIS A 191 21.62 -8.29 0.25
CA HIS A 191 22.33 -7.11 -0.23
C HIS A 191 22.96 -6.36 0.92
N ASP A 192 24.08 -5.69 0.66
CA ASP A 192 24.51 -4.58 1.50
C ASP A 192 23.43 -3.50 1.49
N ILE A 193 23.16 -2.90 2.63
CA ILE A 193 22.07 -1.93 2.78
C ILE A 193 22.29 -0.66 1.92
N ASN A 194 23.54 -0.37 1.55
CA ASN A 194 23.89 0.77 0.71
C ASN A 194 23.76 0.46 -0.80
N GLU A 195 23.72 -0.82 -1.16
CA GLU A 195 23.69 -1.30 -2.55
C GLU A 195 22.37 -2.00 -2.89
N VAL A 196 21.43 -2.05 -1.95
CA VAL A 196 20.14 -2.70 -2.19
C VAL A 196 19.37 -1.97 -3.30
N PRO A 197 18.86 -2.69 -4.33
CA PRO A 197 18.11 -2.06 -5.41
C PRO A 197 16.82 -1.42 -4.90
N GLU A 198 16.49 -0.26 -5.47
CA GLU A 198 15.22 0.41 -5.20
C GLU A 198 14.03 -0.44 -5.68
N LEU A 199 12.98 -0.43 -4.90
CA LEU A 199 11.72 -1.08 -5.24
C LEU A 199 10.72 -0.06 -5.84
N PRO A 200 9.96 -0.44 -6.88
CA PRO A 200 9.84 -1.78 -7.48
C PRO A 200 11.07 -2.19 -8.31
N LEU A 201 11.41 -3.49 -8.28
CA LEU A 201 12.44 -4.00 -9.19
C LEU A 201 12.04 -3.79 -10.67
N PRO A 202 13.00 -3.55 -11.57
CA PRO A 202 12.72 -3.45 -13.00
C PRO A 202 11.90 -4.63 -13.52
N GLY A 203 10.79 -4.33 -14.24
CA GLY A 203 9.84 -5.33 -14.73
C GLY A 203 8.98 -5.99 -13.65
N CYS A 204 8.73 -5.31 -12.54
CA CYS A 204 7.66 -5.68 -11.61
C CYS A 204 6.31 -5.60 -12.30
N THR A 205 5.51 -6.69 -12.24
CA THR A 205 4.21 -6.80 -12.91
C THR A 205 3.03 -6.59 -11.95
N ALA A 206 3.30 -6.33 -10.66
CA ALA A 206 2.24 -6.04 -9.71
C ALA A 206 1.64 -4.65 -9.98
N PRO A 207 0.31 -4.44 -9.79
CA PRO A 207 -0.33 -3.12 -9.92
C PRO A 207 0.34 -2.04 -9.07
N TYR A 208 0.84 -2.42 -7.89
CA TYR A 208 1.80 -1.68 -7.06
C TYR A 208 2.69 -2.67 -6.30
N CYS A 209 3.94 -2.32 -6.15
CA CYS A 209 4.91 -3.19 -5.49
C CYS A 209 4.71 -3.17 -3.97
N ARG A 210 4.51 -4.36 -3.38
CA ARG A 210 4.31 -4.57 -1.93
C ARG A 210 5.50 -5.22 -1.24
N CYS A 211 6.58 -5.48 -1.99
CA CYS A 211 7.80 -6.05 -1.43
C CYS A 211 8.40 -5.13 -0.37
N LEU A 212 9.05 -5.72 0.62
CA LEU A 212 9.65 -5.03 1.76
C LEU A 212 11.14 -5.34 1.83
N TYR A 213 11.88 -4.49 2.53
CA TYR A 213 13.24 -4.80 2.98
C TYR A 213 13.16 -5.46 4.37
N GLU A 214 13.78 -6.61 4.51
CA GLU A 214 13.89 -7.34 5.77
C GLU A 214 15.34 -7.24 6.27
N PRO A 215 15.58 -6.68 7.47
CA PRO A 215 16.93 -6.58 8.01
C PRO A 215 17.48 -7.95 8.38
N ILE A 216 18.77 -8.18 8.10
CA ILE A 216 19.50 -9.36 8.54
C ILE A 216 20.26 -8.99 9.81
N ILE A 217 19.79 -9.51 10.92
CA ILE A 217 20.42 -9.30 12.23
C ILE A 217 21.37 -10.47 12.47
N PRO A 218 22.69 -10.23 12.66
CA PRO A 218 23.61 -11.28 13.08
C PRO A 218 23.13 -11.90 14.39
N LYS A 219 23.23 -13.21 14.49
CA LYS A 219 22.97 -13.93 15.75
C LYS A 219 24.12 -13.73 16.73
#